data_85808de533935a975105b40d8ce8219b
#
_entry.id   85808de533935a975105b40d8ce8219b
#
_cell.length_a   1.000
_cell.length_b   1.000
_cell.length_c   1.000
_cell.angle_alpha   90.00
_cell.angle_beta   90.00
_cell.angle_gamma   90.00
#
_symmetry.space_group_name_H-M   'P 1'
#
loop_
_entity.id
_entity.type
_entity.pdbx_description
1 polymer ?
#
loop_
_entity_poly.entity_id
_entity_poly.type
_entity_poly.pdbx_seq_one_letter_code
_entity_poly.pdbx_strand_id
1 'polypeptide(L)'
;MEKTQLQKGYHVHYGPAQGWSQVDVSELWRYKDLIWLFVKRDFTVMYKQTVLGPAWILINPLLSTAMYCVMFGTIAHLSTDDVPQILFYLAGTALWGFFSACINKVSGTFTTNSAIFSKVYFPRLAMPISTMLSGLINFLVQFALFFVLLLVYLAKGEVSPHWGMLLLTVPLVLQVGLLGLGCGIIVSSLTTRYRDLMVVVTFGVQLWMYGSPVVYPLSMIDNRLLRAIMIVNPMTAPMESFRAVCFNSGEVSVLMWVISLAWTVALLAVGVSLFGKVEKTFVDTV
;
A
#
# COMPACT_ATOMS: atom_id res chain seq x y z
N MET A 1 6.59 -61.35 -5.67
CA MET A 1 5.37 -60.53 -5.46
C MET A 1 5.81 -59.14 -5.05
N GLU A 2 6.02 -58.29 -6.01
CA GLU A 2 6.53 -56.93 -5.85
C GLU A 2 5.34 -55.96 -5.86
N LYS A 3 5.09 -55.31 -4.73
CA LYS A 3 4.01 -54.33 -4.59
C LYS A 3 4.41 -53.05 -5.27
N THR A 4 3.96 -52.83 -6.49
CA THR A 4 4.01 -51.59 -7.21
C THR A 4 3.26 -50.50 -6.41
N GLN A 5 3.97 -49.60 -5.77
CA GLN A 5 3.37 -48.39 -5.21
C GLN A 5 2.92 -47.51 -6.36
N LEU A 6 1.61 -47.40 -6.54
CA LEU A 6 0.98 -46.42 -7.42
C LEU A 6 1.34 -45.02 -6.90
N GLN A 7 2.29 -44.34 -7.55
CA GLN A 7 2.47 -42.89 -7.44
C GLN A 7 1.14 -42.24 -7.83
N LYS A 8 0.50 -41.53 -6.89
CA LYS A 8 -0.60 -40.63 -7.20
C LYS A 8 -0.09 -39.55 -8.13
N GLY A 9 -0.27 -39.75 -9.43
CA GLY A 9 0.03 -38.76 -10.45
C GLY A 9 -0.88 -37.56 -10.25
N TYR A 10 -0.28 -36.41 -9.97
CA TYR A 10 -0.98 -35.14 -10.02
C TYR A 10 -1.28 -34.83 -11.49
N HIS A 11 -2.53 -35.03 -11.90
CA HIS A 11 -3.01 -34.55 -13.20
C HIS A 11 -3.25 -33.05 -13.10
N VAL A 12 -2.31 -32.25 -13.58
CA VAL A 12 -2.52 -30.81 -13.79
C VAL A 12 -3.26 -30.65 -15.11
N HIS A 13 -4.54 -30.35 -15.06
CA HIS A 13 -5.32 -29.99 -16.23
C HIS A 13 -4.95 -28.57 -16.67
N TYR A 14 -4.15 -28.43 -17.70
CA TYR A 14 -3.95 -27.17 -18.42
C TYR A 14 -5.14 -27.01 -19.38
N GLY A 15 -6.20 -26.35 -18.93
CA GLY A 15 -7.31 -25.90 -19.77
C GLY A 15 -7.20 -24.40 -20.04
N PRO A 16 -7.63 -23.89 -21.21
CA PRO A 16 -7.72 -22.46 -21.42
C PRO A 16 -8.66 -21.87 -20.38
N ALA A 17 -8.18 -20.85 -19.65
CA ALA A 17 -8.95 -20.17 -18.62
C ALA A 17 -10.23 -19.56 -19.23
N GLN A 18 -11.38 -20.21 -19.00
CA GLN A 18 -12.69 -19.75 -19.44
C GLN A 18 -13.29 -18.86 -18.34
N GLY A 19 -13.36 -17.55 -18.60
CA GLY A 19 -14.08 -16.61 -17.74
C GLY A 19 -13.30 -15.40 -17.27
N TRP A 20 -14.03 -14.36 -16.93
CA TRP A 20 -13.54 -13.03 -16.51
C TRP A 20 -12.96 -13.00 -15.09
N SER A 21 -13.06 -14.05 -14.29
CA SER A 21 -12.82 -14.03 -12.83
C SER A 21 -12.07 -15.25 -12.29
N GLN A 22 -11.08 -15.77 -13.01
CA GLN A 22 -10.30 -16.88 -12.45
C GLN A 22 -8.93 -16.44 -11.93
N VAL A 23 -8.96 -15.60 -10.89
CA VAL A 23 -7.88 -15.64 -9.91
C VAL A 23 -8.20 -16.77 -8.96
N ASP A 24 -7.56 -17.90 -9.15
CA ASP A 24 -7.66 -18.99 -8.17
C ASP A 24 -6.83 -18.63 -6.95
N VAL A 25 -7.53 -18.11 -5.92
CA VAL A 25 -6.92 -17.76 -4.63
C VAL A 25 -6.24 -18.99 -4.01
N SER A 26 -6.73 -20.20 -4.30
CA SER A 26 -6.13 -21.43 -3.81
C SER A 26 -4.80 -21.70 -4.50
N GLU A 27 -4.70 -21.35 -5.78
CA GLU A 27 -3.43 -21.41 -6.50
C GLU A 27 -2.41 -20.42 -5.92
N LEU A 28 -2.80 -19.16 -5.67
CA LEU A 28 -1.93 -18.18 -5.00
C LEU A 28 -1.44 -18.67 -3.64
N TRP A 29 -2.29 -19.33 -2.87
CA TRP A 29 -1.91 -19.91 -1.57
C TRP A 29 -0.89 -21.04 -1.70
N ARG A 30 -0.95 -21.83 -2.77
CA ARG A 30 0.05 -22.89 -3.06
C ARG A 30 1.43 -22.28 -3.35
N TYR A 31 1.48 -21.05 -3.90
CA TYR A 31 2.71 -20.32 -4.20
C TYR A 31 3.15 -19.35 -3.08
N LYS A 32 2.64 -19.47 -1.86
CA LYS A 32 3.00 -18.62 -0.71
C LYS A 32 4.51 -18.56 -0.46
N ASP A 33 5.20 -19.70 -0.61
CA ASP A 33 6.65 -19.77 -0.40
C ASP A 33 7.42 -18.99 -1.49
N LEU A 34 6.90 -18.98 -2.71
CA LEU A 34 7.44 -18.16 -3.82
C LEU A 34 7.20 -16.67 -3.54
N ILE A 35 5.98 -16.30 -3.08
CA ILE A 35 5.67 -14.91 -2.70
C ILE A 35 6.66 -14.45 -1.62
N TRP A 36 6.90 -15.27 -0.59
CA TRP A 36 7.85 -14.95 0.47
C TRP A 36 9.29 -14.86 -0.04
N LEU A 37 9.69 -15.69 -0.98
CA LEU A 37 10.99 -15.61 -1.64
C LEU A 37 11.17 -14.28 -2.37
N PHE A 38 10.14 -13.81 -3.09
CA PHE A 38 10.16 -12.50 -3.74
C PHE A 38 10.24 -11.35 -2.74
N VAL A 39 9.50 -11.40 -1.64
CA VAL A 39 9.60 -10.42 -0.54
C VAL A 39 11.03 -10.35 0.00
N LYS A 40 11.64 -11.50 0.28
CA LYS A 40 13.02 -11.58 0.78
C LYS A 40 14.04 -11.06 -0.25
N ARG A 41 13.83 -11.37 -1.52
CA ARG A 41 14.64 -10.84 -2.64
C ARG A 41 14.56 -9.32 -2.69
N ASP A 42 13.35 -8.78 -2.71
CA ASP A 42 13.12 -7.34 -2.85
C ASP A 42 13.73 -6.56 -1.70
N PHE A 43 13.59 -7.07 -0.47
CA PHE A 43 14.23 -6.50 0.71
C PHE A 43 15.77 -6.56 0.60
N THR A 44 16.33 -7.70 0.19
CA THR A 44 17.77 -7.86 0.05
C THR A 44 18.34 -6.93 -1.03
N VAL A 45 17.69 -6.87 -2.19
CA VAL A 45 18.14 -6.03 -3.32
C VAL A 45 18.09 -4.55 -2.98
N MET A 46 17.07 -4.10 -2.25
CA MET A 46 16.91 -2.69 -1.89
C MET A 46 18.04 -2.16 -1.02
N TYR A 47 18.61 -2.99 -0.15
CA TYR A 47 19.60 -2.56 0.86
C TYR A 47 21.00 -3.11 0.64
N LYS A 48 21.17 -4.09 -0.26
CA LYS A 48 22.47 -4.63 -0.62
C LYS A 48 23.29 -3.56 -1.35
N GLN A 49 24.54 -3.39 -0.95
CA GLN A 49 25.48 -2.42 -1.55
C GLN A 49 25.12 -0.94 -1.32
N THR A 50 24.30 -0.62 -0.31
CA THR A 50 24.06 0.77 0.10
C THR A 50 24.87 1.11 1.36
N VAL A 51 25.37 2.36 1.44
CA VAL A 51 26.22 2.81 2.57
C VAL A 51 25.48 2.73 3.91
N LEU A 52 24.23 3.18 3.93
CA LEU A 52 23.40 3.21 5.15
C LEU A 52 22.48 1.99 5.28
N GLY A 53 22.44 1.11 4.27
CA GLY A 53 21.63 -0.09 4.30
C GLY A 53 20.16 0.14 4.68
N PRO A 54 19.61 -0.70 5.58
CA PRO A 54 18.22 -0.57 6.02
C PRO A 54 17.89 0.71 6.78
N ALA A 55 18.90 1.47 7.26
CA ALA A 55 18.67 2.74 7.97
C ALA A 55 17.90 3.75 7.12
N TRP A 56 17.97 3.66 5.78
CA TRP A 56 17.19 4.49 4.86
C TRP A 56 15.66 4.37 5.07
N ILE A 57 15.18 3.23 5.57
CA ILE A 57 13.74 3.06 5.90
C ILE A 57 13.29 4.08 6.95
N LEU A 58 14.17 4.43 7.89
CA LEU A 58 13.89 5.35 8.98
C LEU A 58 14.29 6.79 8.63
N ILE A 59 15.43 6.97 7.96
CA ILE A 59 15.97 8.30 7.64
C ILE A 59 15.02 9.07 6.72
N ASN A 60 14.52 8.45 5.64
CA ASN A 60 13.64 9.13 4.69
C ASN A 60 12.35 9.67 5.33
N PRO A 61 11.55 8.87 6.10
CA PRO A 61 10.38 9.40 6.79
C PRO A 61 10.71 10.49 7.82
N LEU A 62 11.81 10.36 8.54
CA LEU A 62 12.24 11.38 9.51
C LEU A 62 12.59 12.70 8.85
N LEU A 63 13.35 12.68 7.73
CA LEU A 63 13.68 13.86 6.96
C LEU A 63 12.42 14.52 6.37
N SER A 64 11.51 13.71 5.81
CA SER A 64 10.24 14.20 5.28
C SER A 64 9.38 14.81 6.39
N THR A 65 9.30 14.16 7.55
CA THR A 65 8.56 14.68 8.71
C THR A 65 9.15 15.98 9.21
N ALA A 66 10.48 16.07 9.35
CA ALA A 66 11.16 17.31 9.74
C ALA A 66 10.86 18.46 8.76
N MET A 67 10.92 18.17 7.45
CA MET A 67 10.58 19.13 6.40
C MET A 67 9.12 19.59 6.54
N TYR A 68 8.19 18.68 6.78
CA TYR A 68 6.77 19.02 6.93
C TYR A 68 6.49 19.80 8.23
N CYS A 69 7.17 19.51 9.32
CA CYS A 69 7.10 20.32 10.54
C CYS A 69 7.52 21.77 10.27
N VAL A 70 8.60 21.98 9.50
CA VAL A 70 9.05 23.32 9.14
C VAL A 70 8.07 23.99 8.17
N MET A 71 7.73 23.33 7.05
CA MET A 71 6.91 23.95 5.99
C MET A 71 5.46 24.19 6.44
N PHE A 72 4.81 23.17 6.98
CA PHE A 72 3.38 23.22 7.32
C PHE A 72 3.14 23.65 8.77
N GLY A 73 4.01 23.26 9.69
CA GLY A 73 3.87 23.62 11.09
C GLY A 73 4.38 25.04 11.38
N THR A 74 5.64 25.35 10.99
CA THR A 74 6.27 26.62 11.39
C THR A 74 5.99 27.75 10.39
N ILE A 75 6.01 27.50 9.07
CA ILE A 75 5.83 28.55 8.05
C ILE A 75 4.35 28.75 7.72
N ALA A 76 3.62 27.68 7.44
CA ALA A 76 2.21 27.78 7.04
C ALA A 76 1.24 27.81 8.24
N HIS A 77 1.70 27.53 9.46
CA HIS A 77 0.90 27.49 10.69
C HIS A 77 -0.38 26.63 10.58
N LEU A 78 -0.30 25.49 9.86
CA LEU A 78 -1.43 24.58 9.75
C LEU A 78 -1.71 23.92 11.11
N SER A 79 -3.00 23.81 11.45
CA SER A 79 -3.43 23.10 12.66
C SER A 79 -3.10 21.60 12.55
N THR A 80 -2.78 21.02 13.69
CA THR A 80 -2.60 19.56 13.85
C THR A 80 -3.59 18.99 14.87
N ASP A 81 -4.69 19.70 15.15
CA ASP A 81 -5.72 19.33 16.15
C ASP A 81 -5.11 18.99 17.52
N ASP A 82 -4.24 19.86 18.02
CA ASP A 82 -3.50 19.74 19.30
C ASP A 82 -2.57 18.52 19.40
N VAL A 83 -2.39 17.79 18.31
CA VAL A 83 -1.41 16.68 18.24
C VAL A 83 0.00 17.24 18.00
N PRO A 84 1.04 16.73 18.69
CA PRO A 84 2.42 17.12 18.42
C PRO A 84 2.76 16.95 16.93
N GLN A 85 3.25 18.01 16.29
CA GLN A 85 3.48 18.08 14.84
C GLN A 85 4.29 16.91 14.30
N ILE A 86 5.32 16.50 15.03
CA ILE A 86 6.18 15.36 14.64
C ILE A 86 5.37 14.07 14.51
N LEU A 87 4.50 13.77 15.48
CA LEU A 87 3.64 12.58 15.44
C LEU A 87 2.60 12.67 14.34
N PHE A 88 1.97 13.85 14.19
CA PHE A 88 0.94 14.08 13.17
C PHE A 88 1.49 13.85 11.77
N TYR A 89 2.62 14.48 11.42
CA TYR A 89 3.21 14.34 10.10
C TYR A 89 3.85 12.96 9.88
N LEU A 90 4.46 12.35 10.90
CA LEU A 90 5.02 11.01 10.77
C LEU A 90 3.94 9.96 10.53
N ALA A 91 2.80 10.05 11.22
CA ALA A 91 1.65 9.18 11.01
C ALA A 91 1.12 9.27 9.57
N GLY A 92 0.89 10.51 9.09
CA GLY A 92 0.41 10.76 7.74
C GLY A 92 1.39 10.29 6.67
N THR A 93 2.67 10.62 6.81
CA THR A 93 3.71 10.25 5.84
C THR A 93 3.98 8.74 5.80
N ALA A 94 3.91 8.03 6.92
CA ALA A 94 4.09 6.59 6.97
C ALA A 94 2.97 5.85 6.22
N LEU A 95 1.71 6.18 6.49
CA LEU A 95 0.55 5.60 5.80
C LEU A 95 0.54 5.95 4.31
N TRP A 96 0.78 7.22 3.97
CA TRP A 96 0.87 7.66 2.58
C TRP A 96 2.03 7.01 1.85
N GLY A 97 3.19 6.92 2.51
CA GLY A 97 4.39 6.28 1.98
C GLY A 97 4.15 4.82 1.61
N PHE A 98 3.42 4.08 2.45
CA PHE A 98 3.02 2.70 2.16
C PHE A 98 2.09 2.63 0.95
N PHE A 99 1.03 3.44 0.92
CA PHE A 99 0.09 3.52 -0.20
C PHE A 99 0.77 3.84 -1.52
N SER A 100 1.56 4.93 -1.55
CA SER A 100 2.26 5.39 -2.74
C SER A 100 3.31 4.41 -3.23
N ALA A 101 4.03 3.76 -2.30
CA ALA A 101 4.99 2.71 -2.64
C ALA A 101 4.31 1.50 -3.29
N CYS A 102 3.13 1.09 -2.78
CA CYS A 102 2.33 0.04 -3.42
C CYS A 102 1.98 0.42 -4.86
N ILE A 103 1.44 1.60 -5.10
CA ILE A 103 1.07 2.04 -6.46
C ILE A 103 2.30 2.07 -7.37
N ASN A 104 3.35 2.81 -6.98
CA ASN A 104 4.50 3.06 -7.85
C ASN A 104 5.29 1.78 -8.16
N LYS A 105 5.48 0.88 -7.19
CA LYS A 105 6.22 -0.36 -7.41
C LYS A 105 5.39 -1.40 -8.16
N VAL A 106 4.10 -1.55 -7.83
CA VAL A 106 3.22 -2.49 -8.52
C VAL A 106 2.96 -2.06 -9.95
N SER A 107 2.90 -0.75 -10.24
CA SER A 107 2.72 -0.24 -11.61
C SER A 107 3.79 -0.73 -12.60
N GLY A 108 4.99 -1.04 -12.11
CA GLY A 108 6.10 -1.57 -12.92
C GLY A 108 6.16 -3.09 -13.03
N THR A 109 5.18 -3.84 -12.51
CA THR A 109 5.26 -5.31 -12.38
C THR A 109 5.64 -6.03 -13.68
N PHE A 110 4.96 -5.76 -14.78
CA PHE A 110 5.23 -6.42 -16.06
C PHE A 110 6.56 -5.97 -16.69
N THR A 111 6.85 -4.68 -16.64
CA THR A 111 8.06 -4.12 -17.25
C THR A 111 9.33 -4.52 -16.52
N THR A 112 9.31 -4.51 -15.20
CA THR A 112 10.49 -4.82 -14.36
C THR A 112 10.77 -6.32 -14.27
N ASN A 113 9.73 -7.18 -14.35
CA ASN A 113 9.87 -8.61 -14.16
C ASN A 113 9.69 -9.44 -15.46
N SER A 114 9.72 -8.80 -16.63
CA SER A 114 9.53 -9.45 -17.93
C SER A 114 10.45 -10.66 -18.13
N ALA A 115 11.72 -10.55 -17.74
CA ALA A 115 12.71 -11.62 -17.84
C ALA A 115 12.40 -12.86 -16.98
N ILE A 116 11.62 -12.70 -15.90
CA ILE A 116 11.21 -13.82 -15.04
C ILE A 116 9.95 -14.45 -15.60
N PHE A 117 9.00 -13.65 -16.06
CA PHE A 117 7.74 -14.12 -16.63
C PHE A 117 7.92 -14.96 -17.90
N SER A 118 8.98 -14.73 -18.66
CA SER A 118 9.31 -15.51 -19.86
C SER A 118 9.98 -16.87 -19.58
N LYS A 119 10.52 -17.08 -18.37
CA LYS A 119 11.32 -18.26 -18.04
C LYS A 119 10.65 -19.24 -17.08
N VAL A 120 9.73 -18.77 -16.24
CA VAL A 120 9.13 -19.57 -15.17
C VAL A 120 7.63 -19.36 -15.17
N TYR A 121 6.87 -20.45 -15.14
CA TYR A 121 5.41 -20.40 -14.99
C TYR A 121 5.03 -20.32 -13.51
N PHE A 122 4.31 -19.27 -13.14
CA PHE A 122 3.66 -19.09 -11.83
C PHE A 122 2.54 -18.06 -11.96
N PRO A 123 1.57 -18.01 -11.01
CA PRO A 123 0.52 -16.99 -11.02
C PRO A 123 1.11 -15.59 -10.95
N ARG A 124 0.98 -14.79 -12.00
CA ARG A 124 1.67 -13.49 -12.11
C ARG A 124 1.25 -12.49 -11.04
N LEU A 125 0.05 -12.64 -10.47
CA LEU A 125 -0.40 -11.86 -9.30
C LEU A 125 0.47 -12.06 -8.05
N ALA A 126 1.27 -13.14 -7.98
CA ALA A 126 2.23 -13.32 -6.89
C ALA A 126 3.24 -12.16 -6.79
N MET A 127 3.62 -11.54 -7.93
CA MET A 127 4.53 -10.38 -7.95
C MET A 127 3.92 -9.11 -7.33
N PRO A 128 2.75 -8.61 -7.76
CA PRO A 128 2.08 -7.48 -7.09
C PRO A 128 1.87 -7.70 -5.60
N ILE A 129 1.45 -8.90 -5.21
CA ILE A 129 1.22 -9.24 -3.80
C ILE A 129 2.54 -9.22 -3.02
N SER A 130 3.61 -9.81 -3.54
CA SER A 130 4.93 -9.76 -2.88
C SER A 130 5.45 -8.34 -2.73
N THR A 131 5.21 -7.49 -3.74
CA THR A 131 5.57 -6.05 -3.70
C THR A 131 4.81 -5.30 -2.61
N MET A 132 3.50 -5.55 -2.46
CA MET A 132 2.69 -4.98 -1.38
C MET A 132 3.20 -5.46 -0.01
N LEU A 133 3.49 -6.75 0.15
CA LEU A 133 4.03 -7.30 1.40
C LEU A 133 5.41 -6.75 1.73
N SER A 134 6.28 -6.54 0.74
CA SER A 134 7.57 -5.86 0.93
C SER A 134 7.38 -4.41 1.40
N GLY A 135 6.38 -3.72 0.85
CA GLY A 135 5.97 -2.39 1.30
C GLY A 135 5.45 -2.38 2.73
N LEU A 136 4.67 -3.41 3.11
CA LEU A 136 4.17 -3.58 4.47
C LEU A 136 5.30 -3.76 5.48
N ILE A 137 6.34 -4.52 5.17
CA ILE A 137 7.52 -4.66 6.06
C ILE A 137 8.19 -3.31 6.30
N ASN A 138 8.38 -2.51 5.24
CA ASN A 138 8.93 -1.17 5.37
C ASN A 138 8.04 -0.26 6.23
N PHE A 139 6.73 -0.34 6.03
CA PHE A 139 5.76 0.37 6.87
C PHE A 139 5.84 -0.06 8.33
N LEU A 140 5.94 -1.35 8.62
CA LEU A 140 6.04 -1.85 10.01
C LEU A 140 7.29 -1.33 10.72
N VAL A 141 8.42 -1.19 10.02
CA VAL A 141 9.63 -0.57 10.59
C VAL A 141 9.41 0.91 10.90
N GLN A 142 8.75 1.65 9.99
CA GLN A 142 8.38 3.05 10.23
C GLN A 142 7.33 3.18 11.34
N PHE A 143 6.38 2.27 11.40
CA PHE A 143 5.36 2.21 12.45
C PHE A 143 5.98 1.92 13.82
N ALA A 144 7.01 1.07 13.90
CA ALA A 144 7.74 0.83 15.14
C ALA A 144 8.42 2.11 15.63
N LEU A 145 9.05 2.89 14.74
CA LEU A 145 9.62 4.20 15.09
C LEU A 145 8.52 5.17 15.58
N PHE A 146 7.42 5.25 14.84
CA PHE A 146 6.26 6.07 15.23
C PHE A 146 5.74 5.67 16.61
N PHE A 147 5.62 4.36 16.88
CA PHE A 147 5.14 3.85 18.15
C PHE A 147 6.07 4.20 19.31
N VAL A 148 7.39 4.14 19.12
CA VAL A 148 8.37 4.59 20.13
C VAL A 148 8.18 6.08 20.44
N LEU A 149 8.03 6.91 19.41
CA LEU A 149 7.77 8.35 19.61
C LEU A 149 6.42 8.59 20.30
N LEU A 150 5.37 7.85 19.92
CA LEU A 150 4.07 7.91 20.56
C LEU A 150 4.17 7.64 22.08
N LEU A 151 4.94 6.61 22.48
CA LEU A 151 5.17 6.29 23.90
C LEU A 151 5.92 7.41 24.63
N VAL A 152 6.89 8.06 23.99
CA VAL A 152 7.62 9.19 24.56
C VAL A 152 6.67 10.39 24.81
N TYR A 153 5.81 10.72 23.84
CA TYR A 153 4.85 11.81 23.99
C TYR A 153 3.70 11.47 24.96
N LEU A 154 3.32 10.20 25.04
CA LEU A 154 2.40 9.70 26.05
C LEU A 154 2.97 9.89 27.47
N ALA A 155 4.26 9.57 27.67
CA ALA A 155 4.93 9.75 28.96
C ALA A 155 5.02 11.24 29.38
N LYS A 156 5.00 12.17 28.40
CA LYS A 156 4.92 13.61 28.64
C LYS A 156 3.49 14.10 28.91
N GLY A 157 2.47 13.25 28.70
CA GLY A 157 1.07 13.62 28.83
C GLY A 157 0.50 14.45 27.66
N GLU A 158 1.19 14.50 26.54
CA GLU A 158 0.81 15.31 25.35
C GLU A 158 -0.15 14.58 24.40
N VAL A 159 -0.32 13.26 24.55
CA VAL A 159 -1.22 12.43 23.72
C VAL A 159 -1.94 11.40 24.58
N SER A 160 -3.14 11.00 24.13
CA SER A 160 -3.98 10.01 24.82
C SER A 160 -4.52 8.97 23.83
N PRO A 161 -3.73 7.93 23.48
CA PRO A 161 -4.17 6.92 22.52
C PRO A 161 -5.29 6.04 23.08
N HIS A 162 -6.22 5.64 22.21
CA HIS A 162 -7.26 4.66 22.52
C HIS A 162 -6.71 3.23 22.44
N TRP A 163 -6.12 2.74 23.53
CA TRP A 163 -5.49 1.40 23.58
C TRP A 163 -6.40 0.27 23.14
N GLY A 164 -7.69 0.31 23.51
CA GLY A 164 -8.69 -0.69 23.12
C GLY A 164 -8.94 -0.73 21.60
N MET A 165 -8.66 0.36 20.89
CA MET A 165 -8.84 0.47 19.44
C MET A 165 -7.54 0.27 18.65
N LEU A 166 -6.40 0.15 19.31
CA LEU A 166 -5.10 0.00 18.62
C LEU A 166 -5.07 -1.22 17.70
N LEU A 167 -5.81 -2.27 18.03
CA LEU A 167 -5.93 -3.46 17.18
C LEU A 167 -6.60 -3.14 15.83
N LEU A 168 -7.42 -2.06 15.74
CA LEU A 168 -8.05 -1.61 14.50
C LEU A 168 -7.03 -1.04 13.51
N THR A 169 -5.80 -0.72 13.93
CA THR A 169 -4.74 -0.32 12.99
C THR A 169 -4.39 -1.43 12.01
N VAL A 170 -4.54 -2.71 12.40
CA VAL A 170 -4.22 -3.85 11.52
C VAL A 170 -5.12 -3.90 10.29
N PRO A 171 -6.47 -3.97 10.41
CA PRO A 171 -7.35 -3.97 9.24
C PRO A 171 -7.26 -2.65 8.44
N LEU A 172 -6.98 -1.52 9.10
CA LEU A 172 -6.79 -0.23 8.47
C LEU A 172 -5.57 -0.23 7.54
N VAL A 173 -4.42 -0.70 8.03
CA VAL A 173 -3.20 -0.81 7.23
C VAL A 173 -3.36 -1.83 6.09
N LEU A 174 -4.04 -2.94 6.35
CA LEU A 174 -4.37 -3.92 5.31
C LEU A 174 -5.23 -3.29 4.21
N GLN A 175 -6.24 -2.50 4.56
CA GLN A 175 -7.06 -1.79 3.58
C GLN A 175 -6.25 -0.81 2.73
N VAL A 176 -5.35 -0.03 3.34
CA VAL A 176 -4.44 0.89 2.62
C VAL A 176 -3.58 0.12 1.62
N GLY A 177 -3.03 -1.04 2.03
CA GLY A 177 -2.26 -1.91 1.16
C GLY A 177 -3.09 -2.45 -0.02
N LEU A 178 -4.31 -2.93 0.24
CA LEU A 178 -5.22 -3.44 -0.79
C LEU A 178 -5.67 -2.34 -1.76
N LEU A 179 -5.94 -1.14 -1.25
CA LEU A 179 -6.27 0.03 -2.08
C LEU A 179 -5.10 0.38 -3.02
N GLY A 180 -3.88 0.45 -2.47
CA GLY A 180 -2.66 0.70 -3.24
C GLY A 180 -2.36 -0.41 -4.25
N LEU A 181 -2.60 -1.68 -3.88
CA LEU A 181 -2.47 -2.84 -4.75
C LEU A 181 -3.44 -2.74 -5.93
N GLY A 182 -4.73 -2.44 -5.68
CA GLY A 182 -5.75 -2.29 -6.71
C GLY A 182 -5.39 -1.21 -7.73
N CYS A 183 -5.02 -0.01 -7.25
CA CYS A 183 -4.54 1.08 -8.11
C CYS A 183 -3.29 0.64 -8.91
N GLY A 184 -2.30 0.05 -8.24
CA GLY A 184 -1.05 -0.36 -8.85
C GLY A 184 -1.24 -1.42 -9.94
N ILE A 185 -2.13 -2.39 -9.75
CA ILE A 185 -2.45 -3.43 -10.72
C ILE A 185 -3.13 -2.83 -11.96
N ILE A 186 -4.06 -1.88 -11.79
CA ILE A 186 -4.68 -1.17 -12.92
C ILE A 186 -3.61 -0.46 -13.74
N VAL A 187 -2.76 0.31 -13.08
CA VAL A 187 -1.68 1.04 -13.74
C VAL A 187 -0.69 0.09 -14.41
N SER A 188 -0.32 -1.03 -13.75
CA SER A 188 0.56 -2.05 -14.31
C SER A 188 0.02 -2.61 -15.63
N SER A 189 -1.30 -2.82 -15.71
CA SER A 189 -1.96 -3.28 -16.93
C SER A 189 -1.88 -2.26 -18.07
N LEU A 190 -1.93 -0.96 -17.76
CA LEU A 190 -1.85 0.12 -18.73
C LEU A 190 -0.40 0.41 -19.16
N THR A 191 0.56 0.35 -18.24
CA THR A 191 1.98 0.62 -18.50
C THR A 191 2.65 -0.44 -19.39
N THR A 192 2.05 -1.62 -19.52
CA THR A 192 2.47 -2.63 -20.50
C THR A 192 2.39 -2.09 -21.92
N ARG A 193 1.40 -1.27 -22.23
CA ARG A 193 1.21 -0.66 -23.55
C ARG A 193 1.86 0.73 -23.66
N TYR A 194 1.82 1.53 -22.58
CA TYR A 194 2.27 2.92 -22.55
C TYR A 194 3.22 3.13 -21.37
N ARG A 195 4.51 3.02 -21.61
CA ARG A 195 5.55 3.09 -20.56
C ARG A 195 5.68 4.45 -19.87
N ASP A 196 5.33 5.53 -20.56
CA ASP A 196 5.34 6.90 -20.05
C ASP A 196 4.29 7.15 -18.95
N LEU A 197 3.23 6.31 -18.89
CA LEU A 197 2.24 6.38 -17.80
C LEU A 197 2.86 6.19 -16.41
N MET A 198 3.99 5.53 -16.27
CA MET A 198 4.68 5.42 -14.98
C MET A 198 5.09 6.80 -14.42
N VAL A 199 5.56 7.69 -15.29
CA VAL A 199 5.93 9.05 -14.89
C VAL A 199 4.69 9.85 -14.49
N VAL A 200 3.64 9.79 -15.30
CA VAL A 200 2.36 10.45 -15.03
C VAL A 200 1.75 9.98 -13.70
N VAL A 201 1.78 8.67 -13.45
CA VAL A 201 1.25 8.09 -12.20
C VAL A 201 2.08 8.51 -11.00
N THR A 202 3.40 8.49 -11.08
CA THR A 202 4.27 8.91 -9.99
C THR A 202 3.98 10.36 -9.60
N PHE A 203 3.86 11.25 -10.59
CA PHE A 203 3.51 12.65 -10.37
C PHE A 203 2.05 12.79 -9.84
N GLY A 204 1.10 12.05 -10.43
CA GLY A 204 -0.29 12.03 -9.99
C GLY A 204 -0.45 11.60 -8.54
N VAL A 205 0.28 10.57 -8.09
CA VAL A 205 0.28 10.12 -6.70
C VAL A 205 0.85 11.19 -5.76
N GLN A 206 1.89 11.94 -6.18
CA GLN A 206 2.40 13.06 -5.39
C GLN A 206 1.36 14.18 -5.24
N LEU A 207 0.65 14.52 -6.32
CA LEU A 207 -0.43 15.52 -6.24
C LEU A 207 -1.60 15.02 -5.39
N TRP A 208 -1.94 13.75 -5.48
CA TRP A 208 -3.02 13.15 -4.68
C TRP A 208 -2.73 13.19 -3.18
N MET A 209 -1.46 13.21 -2.76
CA MET A 209 -1.08 13.41 -1.37
C MET A 209 -1.63 14.72 -0.81
N TYR A 210 -1.54 15.82 -1.57
CA TYR A 210 -2.09 17.13 -1.17
C TYR A 210 -3.62 17.17 -1.25
N GLY A 211 -4.23 16.33 -2.06
CA GLY A 211 -5.67 16.09 -2.11
C GLY A 211 -6.16 15.06 -1.07
N SER A 212 -5.34 14.70 -0.11
CA SER A 212 -5.66 13.78 0.98
C SER A 212 -5.27 14.42 2.31
N PRO A 213 -5.94 14.08 3.42
CA PRO A 213 -5.66 14.68 4.74
C PRO A 213 -4.37 14.13 5.35
N VAL A 214 -3.23 14.25 4.62
CA VAL A 214 -1.90 13.79 5.06
C VAL A 214 -1.24 14.85 5.92
N VAL A 215 -1.21 16.11 5.41
CA VAL A 215 -0.49 17.23 6.02
C VAL A 215 -1.39 18.22 6.77
N TYR A 216 -2.68 18.01 6.73
CA TYR A 216 -3.70 18.79 7.46
C TYR A 216 -4.84 17.86 7.93
N PRO A 217 -5.54 18.18 9.02
CA PRO A 217 -6.71 17.44 9.46
C PRO A 217 -7.95 17.81 8.64
N LEU A 218 -8.93 16.91 8.58
CA LEU A 218 -10.19 17.18 7.90
C LEU A 218 -11.00 18.30 8.55
N SER A 219 -10.86 18.47 9.87
CA SER A 219 -11.47 19.54 10.69
C SER A 219 -11.16 20.94 10.19
N MET A 220 -10.00 21.14 9.55
CA MET A 220 -9.55 22.44 9.03
C MET A 220 -10.32 22.89 7.78
N ILE A 221 -11.09 22.01 7.15
CA ILE A 221 -11.79 22.30 5.89
C ILE A 221 -13.21 22.77 6.14
N ASP A 222 -13.41 24.08 6.15
CA ASP A 222 -14.74 24.71 6.34
C ASP A 222 -15.59 24.68 5.07
N ASN A 223 -14.96 24.70 3.90
CA ASN A 223 -15.66 24.71 2.63
C ASN A 223 -16.37 23.36 2.38
N ARG A 224 -17.71 23.42 2.28
CA ARG A 224 -18.58 22.24 2.13
C ARG A 224 -18.26 21.41 0.89
N LEU A 225 -17.89 22.06 -0.22
CA LEU A 225 -17.54 21.36 -1.46
C LEU A 225 -16.20 20.63 -1.34
N LEU A 226 -15.17 21.30 -0.82
CA LEU A 226 -13.85 20.69 -0.59
C LEU A 226 -13.95 19.54 0.40
N ARG A 227 -14.72 19.70 1.47
CA ARG A 227 -14.96 18.64 2.45
C ARG A 227 -15.67 17.43 1.82
N ALA A 228 -16.66 17.64 0.94
CA ALA A 228 -17.31 16.56 0.21
C ALA A 228 -16.33 15.79 -0.70
N ILE A 229 -15.45 16.50 -1.42
CA ILE A 229 -14.40 15.89 -2.24
C ILE A 229 -13.46 15.05 -1.38
N MET A 230 -13.06 15.55 -0.20
CA MET A 230 -12.21 14.81 0.73
C MET A 230 -12.89 13.57 1.28
N ILE A 231 -14.19 13.62 1.58
CA ILE A 231 -14.97 12.47 2.07
C ILE A 231 -15.03 11.35 0.99
N VAL A 232 -15.09 11.72 -0.28
CA VAL A 232 -15.10 10.75 -1.40
C VAL A 232 -13.72 10.13 -1.65
N ASN A 233 -12.64 10.78 -1.21
CA ASN A 233 -11.29 10.26 -1.33
C ASN A 233 -11.11 8.99 -0.48
N PRO A 234 -10.71 7.84 -1.07
CA PRO A 234 -10.61 6.57 -0.36
C PRO A 234 -9.55 6.57 0.76
N MET A 235 -8.57 7.46 0.72
CA MET A 235 -7.53 7.55 1.75
C MET A 235 -7.95 8.35 2.98
N THR A 236 -9.04 9.12 2.92
CA THR A 236 -9.49 9.94 4.03
C THR A 236 -9.91 9.11 5.24
N ALA A 237 -10.75 8.09 5.05
CA ALA A 237 -11.20 7.23 6.16
C ALA A 237 -10.03 6.54 6.89
N PRO A 238 -9.08 5.89 6.21
CA PRO A 238 -7.89 5.32 6.85
C PRO A 238 -7.04 6.35 7.61
N MET A 239 -6.81 7.53 7.04
CA MET A 239 -5.99 8.57 7.67
C MET A 239 -6.62 9.12 8.95
N GLU A 240 -7.89 9.53 8.87
CA GLU A 240 -8.61 10.07 10.02
C GLU A 240 -8.82 9.01 11.11
N SER A 241 -9.11 7.75 10.72
CA SER A 241 -9.25 6.67 11.70
C SER A 241 -7.94 6.33 12.39
N PHE A 242 -6.82 6.40 11.69
CA PHE A 242 -5.50 6.19 12.29
C PHE A 242 -5.20 7.26 13.34
N ARG A 243 -5.54 8.52 13.05
CA ARG A 243 -5.42 9.63 14.01
C ARG A 243 -6.35 9.47 15.21
N ALA A 244 -7.61 9.07 14.97
CA ALA A 244 -8.56 8.81 16.05
C ALA A 244 -8.07 7.73 17.00
N VAL A 245 -7.48 6.66 16.49
CA VAL A 245 -6.94 5.55 17.31
C VAL A 245 -5.68 5.98 18.07
N CYS A 246 -4.76 6.67 17.41
CA CYS A 246 -3.44 6.97 17.98
C CYS A 246 -3.42 8.24 18.86
N PHE A 247 -4.29 9.22 18.58
CA PHE A 247 -4.24 10.54 19.21
C PHE A 247 -5.54 10.98 19.84
N ASN A 248 -6.60 10.18 19.72
CA ASN A 248 -7.97 10.62 20.10
C ASN A 248 -8.40 11.88 19.31
N SER A 249 -7.87 12.07 18.13
CA SER A 249 -8.10 13.21 17.23
C SER A 249 -8.45 12.66 15.85
N GLY A 250 -9.30 13.37 15.11
CA GLY A 250 -9.73 12.97 13.77
C GLY A 250 -11.21 12.69 13.66
N GLU A 251 -11.76 12.92 12.48
CA GLU A 251 -13.18 12.75 12.20
C GLU A 251 -13.45 11.39 11.57
N VAL A 252 -14.08 10.50 12.31
CA VAL A 252 -14.44 9.15 11.81
C VAL A 252 -15.95 9.11 11.52
N SER A 253 -16.30 8.74 10.28
CA SER A 253 -17.67 8.56 9.84
C SER A 253 -17.86 7.22 9.16
N VAL A 254 -18.99 6.56 9.44
CA VAL A 254 -19.38 5.31 8.75
C VAL A 254 -19.46 5.51 7.24
N LEU A 255 -19.95 6.70 6.79
CA LEU A 255 -20.03 7.02 5.36
C LEU A 255 -18.65 7.02 4.69
N MET A 256 -17.63 7.63 5.32
CA MET A 256 -16.24 7.63 4.80
C MET A 256 -15.70 6.21 4.66
N TRP A 257 -15.98 5.34 5.63
CA TRP A 257 -15.57 3.94 5.60
C TRP A 257 -16.26 3.16 4.49
N VAL A 258 -17.56 3.32 4.31
CA VAL A 258 -18.31 2.67 3.23
C VAL A 258 -17.76 3.10 1.86
N ILE A 259 -17.50 4.39 1.67
CA ILE A 259 -16.93 4.91 0.42
C ILE A 259 -15.52 4.35 0.20
N SER A 260 -14.66 4.37 1.22
CA SER A 260 -13.29 3.86 1.11
C SER A 260 -13.24 2.36 0.81
N LEU A 261 -14.07 1.56 1.46
CA LEU A 261 -14.19 0.13 1.19
C LEU A 261 -14.76 -0.14 -0.21
N ALA A 262 -15.78 0.61 -0.63
CA ALA A 262 -16.34 0.49 -1.97
C ALA A 262 -15.29 0.77 -3.06
N TRP A 263 -14.48 1.84 -2.89
CA TRP A 263 -13.34 2.12 -3.77
C TRP A 263 -12.31 0.98 -3.76
N THR A 264 -11.96 0.46 -2.59
CA THR A 264 -10.98 -0.63 -2.46
C THR A 264 -11.44 -1.86 -3.22
N VAL A 265 -12.71 -2.28 -3.03
CA VAL A 265 -13.28 -3.45 -3.72
C VAL A 265 -13.39 -3.19 -5.22
N ALA A 266 -13.87 -2.02 -5.64
CA ALA A 266 -14.00 -1.68 -7.05
C ALA A 266 -12.65 -1.66 -7.77
N LEU A 267 -11.63 -1.02 -7.19
CA LEU A 267 -10.30 -0.92 -7.78
C LEU A 267 -9.60 -2.29 -7.83
N LEU A 268 -9.77 -3.13 -6.81
CA LEU A 268 -9.26 -4.50 -6.85
C LEU A 268 -9.96 -5.33 -7.92
N ALA A 269 -11.29 -5.30 -8.01
CA ALA A 269 -12.05 -6.05 -8.99
C ALA A 269 -11.70 -5.65 -10.42
N VAL A 270 -11.64 -4.35 -10.69
CA VAL A 270 -11.23 -3.81 -12.00
C VAL A 270 -9.76 -4.16 -12.29
N GLY A 271 -8.88 -3.96 -11.31
CA GLY A 271 -7.45 -4.23 -11.44
C GLY A 271 -7.17 -5.68 -11.79
N VAL A 272 -7.72 -6.61 -11.03
CA VAL A 272 -7.57 -8.05 -11.25
C VAL A 272 -8.13 -8.48 -12.60
N SER A 273 -9.29 -7.92 -13.00
CA SER A 273 -9.90 -8.22 -14.30
C SER A 273 -9.03 -7.73 -15.48
N LEU A 274 -8.47 -6.53 -15.38
CA LEU A 274 -7.56 -5.98 -16.39
C LEU A 274 -6.25 -6.76 -16.45
N PHE A 275 -5.69 -7.09 -15.30
CA PHE A 275 -4.44 -7.82 -15.18
C PHE A 275 -4.51 -9.21 -15.83
N GLY A 276 -5.61 -9.94 -15.60
CA GLY A 276 -5.84 -11.23 -16.23
C GLY A 276 -5.96 -11.16 -17.76
N LYS A 277 -6.49 -10.04 -18.32
CA LYS A 277 -6.52 -9.82 -19.77
C LYS A 277 -5.12 -9.59 -20.33
N VAL A 278 -4.34 -8.72 -19.67
CA VAL A 278 -2.97 -8.40 -20.09
C VAL A 278 -2.06 -9.62 -19.94
N GLU A 279 -2.24 -10.42 -18.89
CA GLU A 279 -1.49 -11.66 -18.68
C GLU A 279 -1.57 -12.61 -19.88
N LYS A 280 -2.75 -12.77 -20.46
CA LYS A 280 -2.97 -13.62 -21.65
C LYS A 280 -2.26 -13.06 -22.88
N THR A 281 -2.40 -11.75 -23.13
CA THR A 281 -1.81 -11.10 -24.31
C THR A 281 -0.30 -10.95 -24.21
N PHE A 282 0.26 -10.83 -23.00
CA PHE A 282 1.69 -10.65 -22.77
C PHE A 282 2.49 -11.90 -23.13
N VAL A 283 1.90 -13.11 -23.00
CA VAL A 283 2.54 -14.37 -23.39
C VAL A 283 2.70 -14.48 -24.92
N ASP A 284 1.79 -13.86 -25.66
CA ASP A 284 1.77 -13.92 -27.13
C ASP A 284 2.70 -12.88 -27.77
N THR A 285 3.21 -11.90 -27.00
CA THR A 285 4.01 -10.77 -27.51
C THR A 285 5.48 -10.77 -27.09
N VAL A 286 5.90 -11.69 -26.21
CA VAL A 286 7.29 -11.89 -25.74
C VAL A 286 7.79 -13.25 -26.14
#